data_6c4e9e055e5088d2c731a931551991f2
#
_entry.id   6c4e9e055e5088d2c731a931551991f2
#
_cell.length_a   1.000
_cell.length_b   1.000
_cell.length_c   1.000
_cell.angle_alpha   90.00
_cell.angle_beta   90.00
_cell.angle_gamma   90.00
#
_symmetry.space_group_name_H-M   'P 1'
#
loop_
_entity.id
_entity.type
_entity.pdbx_description
1 polymer ?
#
loop_
_entity_poly.entity_id
_entity_poly.type
_entity_poly.pdbx_seq_one_letter_code
_entity_poly.pdbx_strand_id
1 'polypeptide(L)'
;MTIALSTAAPFRAALRAIVRQAWPVLISQWAGIAFGVLDTAMTGHASPDDLAAMALSASVYITVFVGLMGVIHALIPILAQHYGAGRLSAVGAMWGQGVWLAIALSVVGGALMLFPDLWLSMSGDVAPDVRARVASYLQALTIALPASLVFRTIYSLGTAVSRPKLVMGINLAAVLFKALFNWVLIYGKFGLPALGATGAGLSSALVSWMSLGAGLWIITHDRFYRRFNLRIGRPDWTAQKELLRLGLPMGGSYLVEVCAFTFMALLVAREGTFVIGGHQIMSNLAALCYMMPMAIGVASAALTAQAIGAGQMTLAYRTGLAGLTVGLAGAVLTALVLWTGRPLILEAYTDNAEVAAVAATLLQIIPLFHLCDAMQCVNSYLLRAYKVAVVPLLMQVVALGVIGLGGGWWLGFGPQAGRLDWLREWLLPGSPVGAGTMWLMAVVGLSTSALLLHAWYQRIARHGRVAGSSVPR
;
A
#
# COMPACT_ATOMS: atom_id res chain seq x y z
N MET A 1 14.72 -20.52 14.13
CA MET A 1 13.96 -21.72 13.76
C MET A 1 13.19 -21.40 12.49
N THR A 2 13.74 -21.83 11.35
CA THR A 2 13.17 -21.59 10.01
C THR A 2 12.01 -22.56 9.86
N ILE A 3 10.78 -22.05 9.75
CA ILE A 3 9.62 -22.88 9.43
C ILE A 3 9.67 -23.14 7.91
N ALA A 4 10.55 -24.05 7.49
CA ALA A 4 10.36 -24.71 6.21
C ALA A 4 9.12 -25.60 6.37
N LEU A 5 7.99 -25.18 5.83
CA LEU A 5 6.81 -26.02 5.76
C LEU A 5 7.20 -27.27 4.94
N SER A 6 7.12 -28.45 5.54
CA SER A 6 7.32 -29.70 4.79
C SER A 6 6.17 -29.92 3.84
N THR A 7 6.37 -30.69 2.77
CA THR A 7 5.32 -31.07 1.80
C THR A 7 4.11 -31.75 2.46
N ALA A 8 4.32 -32.35 3.62
CA ALA A 8 3.29 -32.99 4.45
C ALA A 8 2.66 -32.04 5.50
N ALA A 9 3.05 -30.74 5.54
CA ALA A 9 2.51 -29.82 6.51
C ALA A 9 0.98 -29.69 6.35
N PRO A 10 0.20 -29.84 7.43
CA PRO A 10 -1.24 -29.72 7.38
C PRO A 10 -1.62 -28.27 6.99
N PHE A 11 -2.73 -28.10 6.27
CA PHE A 11 -3.25 -26.79 5.85
C PHE A 11 -3.32 -25.76 7.00
N ARG A 12 -3.65 -26.24 8.22
CA ARG A 12 -3.65 -25.43 9.44
C ARG A 12 -2.28 -24.83 9.78
N ALA A 13 -1.19 -25.49 9.42
CA ALA A 13 0.16 -24.95 9.63
C ALA A 13 0.43 -23.78 8.68
N ALA A 14 -0.02 -23.85 7.43
CA ALA A 14 0.06 -22.74 6.48
C ALA A 14 -0.75 -21.53 6.96
N LEU A 15 -1.98 -21.73 7.44
CA LEU A 15 -2.80 -20.66 8.04
C LEU A 15 -2.07 -19.95 9.18
N ARG A 16 -1.54 -20.72 10.13
CA ARG A 16 -0.78 -20.17 11.28
C ARG A 16 0.47 -19.42 10.83
N ALA A 17 1.20 -19.92 9.84
CA ALA A 17 2.40 -19.28 9.31
C ALA A 17 2.07 -17.93 8.68
N ILE A 18 0.98 -17.84 7.89
CA ILE A 18 0.51 -16.60 7.27
C ILE A 18 0.12 -15.58 8.33
N VAL A 19 -0.74 -15.95 9.29
CA VAL A 19 -1.15 -15.04 10.37
C VAL A 19 0.08 -14.55 11.16
N ARG A 20 1.01 -15.45 11.51
CA ARG A 20 2.23 -15.11 12.25
C ARG A 20 3.13 -14.14 11.48
N GLN A 21 3.12 -14.16 10.16
CA GLN A 21 3.89 -13.25 9.33
C GLN A 21 3.10 -11.97 8.98
N ALA A 22 1.78 -12.05 8.84
CA ALA A 22 0.94 -10.92 8.46
C ALA A 22 0.78 -9.88 9.58
N TRP A 23 0.59 -10.28 10.85
CA TRP A 23 0.33 -9.32 11.92
C TRP A 23 1.47 -8.30 12.15
N PRO A 24 2.78 -8.65 12.06
CA PRO A 24 3.82 -7.64 12.17
C PRO A 24 3.86 -6.70 10.96
N VAL A 25 3.51 -7.21 9.77
CA VAL A 25 3.37 -6.39 8.57
C VAL A 25 2.21 -5.40 8.74
N LEU A 26 1.05 -5.85 9.26
CA LEU A 26 -0.10 -5.00 9.53
C LEU A 26 0.23 -3.87 10.51
N ILE A 27 0.87 -4.19 11.63
CA ILE A 27 1.32 -3.17 12.60
C ILE A 27 2.27 -2.16 11.94
N SER A 28 3.21 -2.63 11.10
CA SER A 28 4.12 -1.75 10.36
C SER A 28 3.38 -0.80 9.41
N GLN A 29 2.29 -1.26 8.77
CA GLN A 29 1.50 -0.43 7.86
C GLN A 29 0.68 0.61 8.64
N TRP A 30 0.08 0.23 9.77
CA TRP A 30 -0.61 1.18 10.64
C TRP A 30 0.34 2.22 11.26
N ALA A 31 1.57 1.84 11.58
CA ALA A 31 2.60 2.80 11.98
C ALA A 31 2.89 3.82 10.87
N GLY A 32 2.88 3.39 9.60
CA GLY A 32 2.99 4.31 8.46
C GLY A 32 1.83 5.29 8.34
N ILE A 33 0.59 4.84 8.59
CA ILE A 33 -0.59 5.73 8.63
C ILE A 33 -0.48 6.72 9.80
N ALA A 34 -0.01 6.27 10.97
CA ALA A 34 0.18 7.12 12.13
C ALA A 34 1.12 8.31 11.86
N PHE A 35 2.10 8.17 10.95
CA PHE A 35 2.95 9.30 10.53
C PHE A 35 2.11 10.42 9.89
N GLY A 36 1.25 10.08 8.95
CA GLY A 36 0.35 11.04 8.30
C GLY A 36 -0.62 11.70 9.28
N VAL A 37 -1.17 10.92 10.21
CA VAL A 37 -2.06 11.44 11.27
C VAL A 37 -1.33 12.41 12.18
N LEU A 38 -0.11 12.09 12.63
CA LEU A 38 0.71 12.99 13.44
C LEU A 38 1.05 14.28 12.71
N ASP A 39 1.44 14.18 11.44
CA ASP A 39 1.74 15.36 10.62
C ASP A 39 0.50 16.25 10.48
N THR A 40 -0.64 15.69 10.11
CA THR A 40 -1.88 16.44 9.92
C THR A 40 -2.36 17.08 11.22
N ALA A 41 -2.40 16.33 12.32
CA ALA A 41 -2.86 16.84 13.59
C ALA A 41 -1.94 17.95 14.13
N MET A 42 -0.63 17.74 14.11
CA MET A 42 0.31 18.70 14.69
C MET A 42 0.48 19.94 13.82
N THR A 43 0.50 19.79 12.49
CA THR A 43 0.59 20.95 11.57
C THR A 43 -0.71 21.75 11.58
N GLY A 44 -1.87 21.09 11.66
CA GLY A 44 -3.17 21.75 11.74
C GLY A 44 -3.35 22.62 12.99
N HIS A 45 -2.74 22.21 14.12
CA HIS A 45 -2.71 23.04 15.34
C HIS A 45 -1.70 24.19 15.26
N ALA A 46 -0.75 24.16 14.34
CA ALA A 46 0.24 25.22 14.17
C ALA A 46 -0.31 26.37 13.30
N SER A 47 -0.86 26.05 12.11
CA SER A 47 -1.36 27.04 11.16
C SER A 47 -2.27 26.40 10.09
N PRO A 48 -3.42 27.05 9.75
CA PRO A 48 -4.25 26.59 8.63
C PRO A 48 -3.51 26.59 7.28
N ASP A 49 -2.66 27.57 7.01
CA ASP A 49 -1.88 27.66 5.76
C ASP A 49 -0.85 26.53 5.66
N ASP A 50 -0.20 26.18 6.78
CA ASP A 50 0.71 25.04 6.84
C ASP A 50 -0.01 23.72 6.62
N LEU A 51 -1.22 23.58 7.15
CA LEU A 51 -2.06 22.41 6.91
C LEU A 51 -2.45 22.29 5.44
N ALA A 52 -2.84 23.38 4.79
CA ALA A 52 -3.18 23.40 3.38
C ALA A 52 -1.96 23.05 2.50
N ALA A 53 -0.80 23.65 2.78
CA ALA A 53 0.44 23.36 2.09
C ALA A 53 0.86 21.88 2.25
N MET A 54 0.75 21.35 3.46
CA MET A 54 1.05 19.96 3.74
C MET A 54 0.09 19.00 3.02
N ALA A 55 -1.20 19.28 2.97
CA ALA A 55 -2.20 18.44 2.30
C ALA A 55 -1.90 18.32 0.79
N LEU A 56 -1.60 19.45 0.12
CA LEU A 56 -1.20 19.46 -1.28
C LEU A 56 0.09 18.66 -1.51
N SER A 57 1.11 18.91 -0.68
CA SER A 57 2.40 18.26 -0.78
C SER A 57 2.32 16.76 -0.48
N ALA A 58 1.51 16.35 0.49
CA ALA A 58 1.30 14.94 0.84
C ALA A 58 0.70 14.16 -0.34
N SER A 59 -0.22 14.76 -1.09
CA SER A 59 -0.81 14.14 -2.29
C SER A 59 0.25 13.86 -3.36
N VAL A 60 1.16 14.83 -3.61
CA VAL A 60 2.28 14.65 -4.54
C VAL A 60 3.23 13.56 -4.03
N TYR A 61 3.64 13.66 -2.76
CA TYR A 61 4.56 12.69 -2.16
C TYR A 61 4.01 11.27 -2.19
N ILE A 62 2.75 11.07 -1.77
CA ILE A 62 2.12 9.75 -1.76
C ILE A 62 2.09 9.17 -3.17
N THR A 63 1.71 9.94 -4.17
CA THR A 63 1.66 9.47 -5.56
C THR A 63 3.04 9.02 -6.04
N VAL A 64 4.06 9.84 -5.86
CA VAL A 64 5.44 9.51 -6.26
C VAL A 64 5.98 8.32 -5.44
N PHE A 65 5.86 8.39 -4.12
CA PHE A 65 6.42 7.38 -3.22
C PHE A 65 5.77 6.01 -3.40
N VAL A 66 4.43 5.93 -3.51
CA VAL A 66 3.71 4.66 -3.65
C VAL A 66 4.06 3.96 -4.97
N GLY A 67 4.16 4.72 -6.06
CA GLY A 67 4.60 4.17 -7.34
C GLY A 67 6.02 3.60 -7.28
N LEU A 68 6.97 4.35 -6.75
CA LEU A 68 8.37 3.93 -6.62
C LEU A 68 8.55 2.77 -5.62
N MET A 69 7.85 2.83 -4.49
CA MET A 69 7.81 1.75 -3.50
C MET A 69 7.29 0.44 -4.12
N GLY A 70 6.26 0.54 -4.97
CA GLY A 70 5.71 -0.61 -5.68
C GLY A 70 6.75 -1.31 -6.56
N VAL A 71 7.63 -0.55 -7.21
CA VAL A 71 8.75 -1.10 -8.01
C VAL A 71 9.72 -1.87 -7.11
N ILE A 72 10.09 -1.33 -5.93
CA ILE A 72 11.02 -1.98 -4.99
C ILE A 72 10.40 -3.25 -4.39
N HIS A 73 9.09 -3.32 -4.23
CA HIS A 73 8.42 -4.52 -3.70
C HIS A 73 8.61 -5.78 -4.58
N ALA A 74 9.08 -5.65 -5.82
CA ALA A 74 9.51 -6.78 -6.65
C ALA A 74 10.63 -7.61 -6.00
N LEU A 75 11.41 -7.02 -5.10
CA LEU A 75 12.41 -7.73 -4.31
C LEU A 75 11.79 -8.85 -3.45
N ILE A 76 10.57 -8.68 -2.93
CA ILE A 76 9.95 -9.65 -2.01
C ILE A 76 9.86 -11.04 -2.65
N PRO A 77 9.16 -11.24 -3.79
CA PRO A 77 9.07 -12.56 -4.40
C PRO A 77 10.42 -13.08 -4.93
N ILE A 78 11.30 -12.21 -5.43
CA ILE A 78 12.60 -12.63 -5.96
C ILE A 78 13.50 -13.15 -4.83
N LEU A 79 13.65 -12.37 -3.75
CA LEU A 79 14.44 -12.78 -2.58
C LEU A 79 13.85 -14.02 -1.90
N ALA A 80 12.51 -14.11 -1.80
CA ALA A 80 11.82 -15.24 -1.21
C ALA A 80 12.04 -16.55 -2.01
N GLN A 81 12.04 -16.47 -3.35
CA GLN A 81 12.36 -17.63 -4.18
C GLN A 81 13.83 -18.07 -4.01
N HIS A 82 14.79 -17.13 -3.99
CA HIS A 82 16.19 -17.47 -3.71
C HIS A 82 16.37 -18.07 -2.31
N TYR A 83 15.68 -17.52 -1.32
CA TYR A 83 15.70 -18.01 0.04
C TYR A 83 15.12 -19.43 0.14
N GLY A 84 13.97 -19.68 -0.49
CA GLY A 84 13.34 -20.99 -0.56
C GLY A 84 14.20 -22.04 -1.28
N ALA A 85 14.92 -21.62 -2.32
CA ALA A 85 15.89 -22.47 -3.06
C ALA A 85 17.19 -22.75 -2.28
N GLY A 86 17.37 -22.21 -1.06
CA GLY A 86 18.60 -22.35 -0.28
C GLY A 86 19.79 -21.54 -0.81
N ARG A 87 19.60 -20.71 -1.84
CA ARG A 87 20.65 -19.88 -2.46
C ARG A 87 20.89 -18.59 -1.68
N LEU A 88 21.46 -18.75 -0.46
CA LEU A 88 21.57 -17.64 0.51
C LEU A 88 22.45 -16.48 0.00
N SER A 89 23.56 -16.78 -0.68
CA SER A 89 24.43 -15.74 -1.25
C SER A 89 23.74 -14.95 -2.39
N ALA A 90 22.84 -15.60 -3.14
CA ALA A 90 22.04 -14.94 -4.17
C ALA A 90 21.02 -13.97 -3.54
N VAL A 91 20.48 -14.27 -2.36
CA VAL A 91 19.64 -13.33 -1.60
C VAL A 91 20.41 -12.05 -1.30
N GLY A 92 21.66 -12.16 -0.81
CA GLY A 92 22.49 -10.98 -0.49
C GLY A 92 22.88 -10.17 -1.73
N ALA A 93 23.26 -10.83 -2.82
CA ALA A 93 23.62 -10.18 -4.06
C ALA A 93 22.42 -9.42 -4.67
N MET A 94 21.24 -10.08 -4.74
CA MET A 94 20.03 -9.47 -5.28
C MET A 94 19.51 -8.33 -4.40
N TRP A 95 19.64 -8.43 -3.07
CA TRP A 95 19.33 -7.31 -2.17
C TRP A 95 20.19 -6.08 -2.49
N GLY A 96 21.50 -6.27 -2.72
CA GLY A 96 22.41 -5.18 -3.14
C GLY A 96 21.99 -4.52 -4.45
N GLN A 97 21.48 -5.31 -5.41
CA GLN A 97 20.90 -4.76 -6.65
C GLN A 97 19.61 -3.97 -6.38
N GLY A 98 18.81 -4.39 -5.41
CA GLY A 98 17.64 -3.65 -4.95
C GLY A 98 18.01 -2.30 -4.31
N VAL A 99 19.15 -2.21 -3.61
CA VAL A 99 19.66 -0.93 -3.07
C VAL A 99 20.02 0.02 -4.22
N TRP A 100 20.70 -0.45 -5.26
CA TRP A 100 21.01 0.35 -6.45
C TRP A 100 19.73 0.85 -7.14
N LEU A 101 18.74 -0.02 -7.27
CA LEU A 101 17.42 0.37 -7.81
C LEU A 101 16.76 1.44 -6.95
N ALA A 102 16.77 1.29 -5.63
CA ALA A 102 16.20 2.26 -4.70
C ALA A 102 16.88 3.63 -4.81
N ILE A 103 18.21 3.67 -4.96
CA ILE A 103 18.96 4.91 -5.17
C ILE A 103 18.58 5.55 -6.52
N ALA A 104 18.54 4.78 -7.60
CA ALA A 104 18.16 5.29 -8.92
C ALA A 104 16.74 5.86 -8.91
N LEU A 105 15.79 5.13 -8.31
CA LEU A 105 14.40 5.58 -8.16
C LEU A 105 14.27 6.81 -7.26
N SER A 106 15.12 6.96 -6.24
CA SER A 106 15.11 8.16 -5.39
C SER A 106 15.56 9.40 -6.14
N VAL A 107 16.49 9.26 -7.09
CA VAL A 107 16.88 10.37 -7.98
C VAL A 107 15.71 10.78 -8.88
N VAL A 108 15.02 9.80 -9.48
CA VAL A 108 13.84 10.07 -10.32
C VAL A 108 12.72 10.71 -9.51
N GLY A 109 12.39 10.14 -8.36
CA GLY A 109 11.33 10.67 -7.48
C GLY A 109 11.68 12.04 -6.91
N GLY A 110 12.93 12.25 -6.52
CA GLY A 110 13.45 13.55 -6.07
C GLY A 110 13.32 14.62 -7.16
N ALA A 111 13.70 14.29 -8.40
CA ALA A 111 13.54 15.20 -9.53
C ALA A 111 12.05 15.56 -9.74
N LEU A 112 11.13 14.59 -9.67
CA LEU A 112 9.70 14.86 -9.79
C LEU A 112 9.16 15.75 -8.66
N MET A 113 9.68 15.65 -7.46
CA MET A 113 9.25 16.44 -6.30
C MET A 113 9.86 17.84 -6.26
N LEU A 114 11.04 18.04 -6.85
CA LEU A 114 11.70 19.35 -6.89
C LEU A 114 11.06 20.32 -7.90
N PHE A 115 10.17 19.85 -8.76
CA PHE A 115 9.38 20.69 -9.67
C PHE A 115 7.90 20.76 -9.23
N PRO A 116 7.59 21.46 -8.12
CA PRO A 116 6.22 21.54 -7.59
C PRO A 116 5.22 22.17 -8.57
N ASP A 117 5.68 23.06 -9.44
CA ASP A 117 4.83 23.74 -10.42
C ASP A 117 4.14 22.80 -11.41
N LEU A 118 4.79 21.66 -11.75
CA LEU A 118 4.18 20.62 -12.56
C LEU A 118 2.89 20.07 -11.91
N TRP A 119 2.89 19.93 -10.59
CA TRP A 119 1.77 19.40 -9.83
C TRP A 119 0.76 20.48 -9.46
N LEU A 120 1.24 21.67 -9.09
CA LEU A 120 0.40 22.79 -8.67
C LEU A 120 -0.40 23.38 -9.84
N SER A 121 0.11 23.29 -11.08
CA SER A 121 -0.64 23.71 -12.27
C SER A 121 -1.94 22.89 -12.46
N MET A 122 -2.04 21.71 -11.90
CA MET A 122 -3.24 20.88 -11.93
C MET A 122 -4.25 21.23 -10.82
N SER A 123 -3.83 22.00 -9.82
CA SER A 123 -4.64 22.34 -8.63
C SER A 123 -5.33 23.72 -8.72
N GLY A 124 -5.17 24.43 -9.83
CA GLY A 124 -5.70 25.78 -10.01
C GLY A 124 -4.82 26.87 -9.38
N ASP A 125 -5.41 28.06 -9.12
CA ASP A 125 -4.68 29.18 -8.53
C ASP A 125 -4.40 28.94 -7.04
N VAL A 126 -3.13 28.69 -6.71
CA VAL A 126 -2.65 28.53 -5.32
C VAL A 126 -1.97 29.83 -4.88
N ALA A 127 -2.33 30.33 -3.70
CA ALA A 127 -1.74 31.53 -3.13
C ALA A 127 -0.21 31.45 -3.07
N PRO A 128 0.55 32.52 -3.38
CA PRO A 128 2.02 32.49 -3.43
C PRO A 128 2.69 31.97 -2.16
N ASP A 129 2.15 32.33 -0.99
CA ASP A 129 2.67 31.90 0.31
C ASP A 129 2.48 30.39 0.52
N VAL A 130 1.32 29.84 0.15
CA VAL A 130 1.07 28.39 0.21
C VAL A 130 1.98 27.65 -0.78
N ARG A 131 2.19 28.20 -1.98
CA ARG A 131 3.11 27.64 -2.99
C ARG A 131 4.55 27.55 -2.45
N ALA A 132 5.03 28.60 -1.78
CA ALA A 132 6.37 28.60 -1.18
C ALA A 132 6.49 27.53 -0.08
N ARG A 133 5.46 27.38 0.77
CA ARG A 133 5.42 26.33 1.81
C ARG A 133 5.37 24.93 1.23
N VAL A 134 4.60 24.70 0.14
CA VAL A 134 4.57 23.45 -0.62
C VAL A 134 5.96 23.08 -1.12
N ALA A 135 6.65 24.04 -1.75
CA ALA A 135 8.00 23.82 -2.27
C ALA A 135 8.97 23.43 -1.15
N SER A 136 8.97 24.17 -0.02
CA SER A 136 9.83 23.88 1.13
C SER A 136 9.56 22.50 1.75
N TYR A 137 8.30 22.12 1.87
CA TYR A 137 7.91 20.81 2.39
C TYR A 137 8.36 19.68 1.44
N LEU A 138 8.13 19.80 0.14
CA LEU A 138 8.57 18.82 -0.86
C LEU A 138 10.10 18.70 -0.93
N GLN A 139 10.83 19.79 -0.78
CA GLN A 139 12.30 19.77 -0.66
C GLN A 139 12.74 18.96 0.55
N ALA A 140 12.10 19.17 1.72
CA ALA A 140 12.39 18.40 2.93
C ALA A 140 12.09 16.90 2.73
N LEU A 141 10.98 16.54 2.08
CA LEU A 141 10.64 15.16 1.76
C LEU A 141 11.57 14.55 0.69
N THR A 142 12.12 15.36 -0.21
CA THR A 142 13.13 14.88 -1.17
C THR A 142 14.38 14.36 -0.45
N ILE A 143 14.76 14.98 0.68
CA ILE A 143 15.86 14.49 1.54
C ILE A 143 15.47 13.16 2.22
N ALA A 144 14.20 12.95 2.53
CA ALA A 144 13.70 11.71 3.14
C ALA A 144 13.67 10.53 2.14
N LEU A 145 13.44 10.81 0.86
CA LEU A 145 13.12 9.83 -0.16
C LEU A 145 14.19 8.73 -0.32
N PRO A 146 15.51 9.03 -0.43
CA PRO A 146 16.52 7.98 -0.55
C PRO A 146 16.53 7.04 0.64
N ALA A 147 16.46 7.59 1.86
CA ALA A 147 16.43 6.79 3.07
C ALA A 147 15.18 5.90 3.14
N SER A 148 14.03 6.44 2.79
CA SER A 148 12.76 5.71 2.77
C SER A 148 12.77 4.57 1.76
N LEU A 149 13.25 4.80 0.52
CA LEU A 149 13.28 3.78 -0.52
C LEU A 149 14.34 2.70 -0.25
N VAL A 150 15.52 3.06 0.26
CA VAL A 150 16.52 2.06 0.68
C VAL A 150 16.02 1.26 1.89
N PHE A 151 15.34 1.87 2.84
CA PHE A 151 14.70 1.15 3.94
C PHE A 151 13.65 0.13 3.45
N ARG A 152 12.94 0.42 2.35
CA ARG A 152 12.02 -0.54 1.71
C ARG A 152 12.72 -1.79 1.19
N THR A 153 14.02 -1.74 0.85
CA THR A 153 14.78 -2.94 0.50
C THR A 153 15.02 -3.83 1.73
N ILE A 154 15.22 -3.23 2.92
CA ILE A 154 15.34 -3.95 4.20
C ILE A 154 14.01 -4.57 4.58
N TYR A 155 12.90 -3.83 4.40
CA TYR A 155 11.55 -4.35 4.57
C TYR A 155 11.30 -5.58 3.67
N SER A 156 11.69 -5.48 2.39
CA SER A 156 11.54 -6.56 1.42
C SER A 156 12.37 -7.78 1.81
N LEU A 157 13.61 -7.59 2.27
CA LEU A 157 14.47 -8.66 2.76
C LEU A 157 13.84 -9.34 4.00
N GLY A 158 13.47 -8.56 5.02
CA GLY A 158 12.88 -9.09 6.25
C GLY A 158 11.61 -9.90 5.99
N THR A 159 10.76 -9.41 5.08
CA THR A 159 9.53 -10.08 4.65
C THR A 159 9.83 -11.37 3.88
N ALA A 160 10.75 -11.32 2.92
CA ALA A 160 11.12 -12.45 2.07
C ALA A 160 11.73 -13.63 2.86
N VAL A 161 12.43 -13.33 3.97
CA VAL A 161 13.04 -14.36 4.85
C VAL A 161 12.21 -14.66 6.09
N SER A 162 10.94 -14.27 6.12
CA SER A 162 9.97 -14.50 7.21
C SER A 162 10.38 -13.90 8.57
N ARG A 163 11.00 -12.70 8.54
CA ARG A 163 11.36 -11.90 9.73
C ARG A 163 10.78 -10.47 9.72
N PRO A 164 9.49 -10.27 9.53
CA PRO A 164 8.90 -8.92 9.46
C PRO A 164 8.91 -8.18 10.80
N LYS A 165 9.08 -8.87 11.94
CA LYS A 165 9.09 -8.26 13.28
C LYS A 165 10.20 -7.23 13.47
N LEU A 166 11.33 -7.39 12.78
CA LEU A 166 12.42 -6.43 12.79
C LEU A 166 11.94 -5.05 12.31
N VAL A 167 11.32 -5.02 11.13
CA VAL A 167 10.81 -3.79 10.53
C VAL A 167 9.67 -3.21 11.36
N MET A 168 8.79 -4.06 11.90
CA MET A 168 7.74 -3.63 12.82
C MET A 168 8.32 -2.87 14.03
N GLY A 169 9.36 -3.41 14.66
CA GLY A 169 10.00 -2.76 15.81
C GLY A 169 10.60 -1.40 15.46
N ILE A 170 11.27 -1.29 14.31
CA ILE A 170 11.81 -0.02 13.82
C ILE A 170 10.68 0.97 13.54
N ASN A 171 9.61 0.55 12.86
CA ASN A 171 8.50 1.44 12.51
C ASN A 171 7.74 1.92 13.75
N LEU A 172 7.56 1.09 14.78
CA LEU A 172 6.94 1.51 16.04
C LEU A 172 7.81 2.54 16.80
N ALA A 173 9.13 2.30 16.87
CA ALA A 173 10.05 3.29 17.44
C ALA A 173 10.04 4.59 16.62
N ALA A 174 9.99 4.49 15.31
CA ALA A 174 9.94 5.63 14.40
C ALA A 174 8.70 6.52 14.63
N VAL A 175 7.53 5.96 15.01
CA VAL A 175 6.33 6.76 15.36
C VAL A 175 6.60 7.65 16.56
N LEU A 176 7.28 7.13 17.59
CA LEU A 176 7.62 7.90 18.78
C LEU A 176 8.59 9.05 18.47
N PHE A 177 9.65 8.75 17.68
CA PHE A 177 10.60 9.79 17.25
C PHE A 177 9.94 10.80 16.31
N LYS A 178 8.99 10.36 15.48
CA LYS A 178 8.22 11.26 14.61
C LYS A 178 7.41 12.26 15.42
N ALA A 179 6.70 11.81 16.45
CA ALA A 179 5.96 12.70 17.35
C ALA A 179 6.89 13.70 18.06
N LEU A 180 8.05 13.24 18.55
CA LEU A 180 9.05 14.09 19.20
C LEU A 180 9.61 15.14 18.23
N PHE A 181 10.08 14.74 17.06
CA PHE A 181 10.68 15.69 16.09
C PHE A 181 9.63 16.64 15.51
N ASN A 182 8.40 16.19 15.31
CA ASN A 182 7.31 17.08 14.94
C ASN A 182 7.08 18.15 16.01
N TRP A 183 7.03 17.76 17.30
CA TRP A 183 6.87 18.70 18.39
C TRP A 183 8.01 19.71 18.46
N VAL A 184 9.23 19.28 18.20
CA VAL A 184 10.40 20.18 18.22
C VAL A 184 10.41 21.11 17.01
N LEU A 185 10.22 20.59 15.80
CA LEU A 185 10.47 21.33 14.55
C LEU A 185 9.25 22.13 14.08
N ILE A 186 8.02 21.62 14.28
CA ILE A 186 6.81 22.37 13.90
C ILE A 186 6.63 23.56 14.82
N TYR A 187 6.77 23.36 16.14
CA TYR A 187 6.48 24.40 17.13
C TYR A 187 7.72 25.19 17.60
N GLY A 188 8.92 24.88 17.09
CA GLY A 188 10.13 25.62 17.43
C GLY A 188 10.54 25.51 18.89
N LYS A 189 10.72 24.28 19.40
CA LYS A 189 11.16 24.04 20.76
C LYS A 189 12.71 24.00 20.86
N PHE A 190 13.23 24.11 22.09
CA PHE A 190 14.68 24.11 22.39
C PHE A 190 15.48 25.20 21.68
N GLY A 191 14.89 26.36 21.42
CA GLY A 191 15.56 27.50 20.78
C GLY A 191 15.63 27.44 19.25
N LEU A 192 14.99 26.44 18.64
CA LEU A 192 14.83 26.36 17.20
C LEU A 192 13.65 27.24 16.73
N PRO A 193 13.70 27.80 15.51
CA PRO A 193 12.55 28.48 14.94
C PRO A 193 11.40 27.52 14.66
N ALA A 194 10.16 28.00 14.77
CA ALA A 194 9.00 27.24 14.35
C ALA A 194 8.97 27.15 12.82
N LEU A 195 9.08 25.92 12.30
CA LEU A 195 9.20 25.66 10.85
C LEU A 195 7.85 25.23 10.23
N GLY A 196 6.79 25.07 11.03
CA GLY A 196 5.46 24.67 10.53
C GLY A 196 5.49 23.41 9.66
N ALA A 197 4.88 23.49 8.47
CA ALA A 197 4.85 22.36 7.51
C ALA A 197 6.25 21.87 7.12
N THR A 198 7.21 22.77 6.89
CA THR A 198 8.59 22.39 6.58
C THR A 198 9.21 21.57 7.70
N GLY A 199 8.89 21.89 8.97
CA GLY A 199 9.32 21.15 10.15
C GLY A 199 8.80 19.70 10.14
N ALA A 200 7.55 19.47 9.73
CA ALA A 200 7.00 18.13 9.55
C ALA A 200 7.75 17.33 8.47
N GLY A 201 8.10 17.97 7.35
CA GLY A 201 8.90 17.36 6.29
C GLY A 201 10.32 16.98 6.75
N LEU A 202 11.01 17.87 7.46
CA LEU A 202 12.33 17.61 8.04
C LEU A 202 12.29 16.52 9.11
N SER A 203 11.25 16.49 9.94
CA SER A 203 11.00 15.40 10.88
C SER A 203 10.89 14.05 10.16
N SER A 204 10.15 14.00 9.04
CA SER A 204 10.05 12.80 8.19
C SER A 204 11.42 12.39 7.64
N ALA A 205 12.25 13.34 7.23
CA ALA A 205 13.59 13.05 6.76
C ALA A 205 14.46 12.46 7.87
N LEU A 206 14.50 13.09 9.05
CA LEU A 206 15.27 12.60 10.20
C LEU A 206 14.87 11.18 10.59
N VAL A 207 13.56 10.92 10.72
CA VAL A 207 13.04 9.60 11.08
C VAL A 207 13.36 8.55 10.01
N SER A 208 13.29 8.92 8.73
CA SER A 208 13.62 8.00 7.63
C SER A 208 15.11 7.60 7.65
N TRP A 209 16.00 8.56 7.87
CA TRP A 209 17.44 8.28 7.99
C TRP A 209 17.78 7.49 9.25
N MET A 210 17.13 7.79 10.38
CA MET A 210 17.28 6.98 11.60
C MET A 210 16.79 5.55 11.40
N SER A 211 15.64 5.37 10.77
CA SER A 211 15.08 4.04 10.47
C SER A 211 15.99 3.24 9.54
N LEU A 212 16.55 3.89 8.52
CA LEU A 212 17.54 3.29 7.63
C LEU A 212 18.80 2.90 8.40
N GLY A 213 19.34 3.81 9.22
CA GLY A 213 20.53 3.55 10.05
C GLY A 213 20.32 2.37 11.00
N ALA A 214 19.19 2.35 11.73
CA ALA A 214 18.83 1.25 12.60
C ALA A 214 18.66 -0.07 11.82
N GLY A 215 17.98 -0.04 10.67
CA GLY A 215 17.82 -1.21 9.80
C GLY A 215 19.13 -1.77 9.31
N LEU A 216 20.02 -0.91 8.79
CA LEU A 216 21.37 -1.30 8.34
C LEU A 216 22.20 -1.86 9.49
N TRP A 217 22.18 -1.20 10.64
CA TRP A 217 22.91 -1.68 11.83
C TRP A 217 22.46 -3.10 12.21
N ILE A 218 21.16 -3.35 12.25
CA ILE A 218 20.65 -4.67 12.64
C ILE A 218 21.01 -5.74 11.60
N ILE A 219 20.79 -5.49 10.30
CA ILE A 219 21.07 -6.52 9.26
C ILE A 219 22.57 -6.83 9.13
N THR A 220 23.46 -5.90 9.54
CA THR A 220 24.91 -6.14 9.53
C THR A 220 25.40 -6.87 10.77
N HIS A 221 24.75 -6.68 11.93
CA HIS A 221 25.20 -7.25 13.21
C HIS A 221 24.47 -8.53 13.60
N ASP A 222 23.21 -8.75 13.19
CA ASP A 222 22.47 -9.96 13.50
C ASP A 222 23.06 -11.18 12.77
N ARG A 223 23.40 -12.21 13.57
CA ARG A 223 23.94 -13.48 13.08
C ARG A 223 23.08 -14.15 12.02
N PHE A 224 21.78 -13.93 12.05
CA PHE A 224 20.86 -14.47 11.04
C PHE A 224 21.11 -13.88 9.66
N TYR A 225 21.35 -12.57 9.56
CA TYR A 225 21.54 -11.88 8.27
C TYR A 225 22.96 -12.05 7.71
N ARG A 226 23.95 -12.29 8.55
CA ARG A 226 25.35 -12.53 8.11
C ARG A 226 25.48 -13.69 7.13
N ARG A 227 24.62 -14.71 7.22
CA ARG A 227 24.62 -15.87 6.32
C ARG A 227 24.25 -15.55 4.88
N PHE A 228 23.59 -14.40 4.61
CA PHE A 228 23.24 -13.97 3.26
C PHE A 228 24.41 -13.27 2.57
N ASN A 229 25.49 -12.94 3.29
CA ASN A 229 26.63 -12.22 2.74
C ASN A 229 26.19 -10.95 2.01
N LEU A 230 25.41 -10.10 2.71
CA LEU A 230 24.85 -8.87 2.15
C LEU A 230 25.95 -7.97 1.62
N ARG A 231 25.94 -7.68 0.34
CA ARG A 231 26.95 -6.83 -0.32
C ARG A 231 26.25 -5.92 -1.31
N ILE A 232 26.64 -4.66 -1.28
CA ILE A 232 26.31 -3.71 -2.36
C ILE A 232 27.46 -3.83 -3.37
N GLY A 233 27.35 -4.82 -4.29
CA GLY A 233 28.30 -5.00 -5.38
C GLY A 233 28.13 -3.95 -6.48
N ARG A 234 28.80 -4.13 -7.62
CA ARG A 234 28.56 -3.29 -8.81
C ARG A 234 27.13 -3.52 -9.34
N PRO A 235 26.49 -2.48 -9.94
CA PRO A 235 25.22 -2.65 -10.61
C PRO A 235 25.33 -3.70 -11.72
N ASP A 236 24.44 -4.71 -11.71
CA ASP A 236 24.31 -5.71 -12.77
C ASP A 236 23.02 -5.45 -13.56
N TRP A 237 23.18 -5.16 -14.83
CA TRP A 237 22.03 -4.84 -15.69
C TRP A 237 21.05 -5.98 -15.84
N THR A 238 21.51 -7.23 -15.81
CA THR A 238 20.64 -8.41 -15.90
C THR A 238 19.70 -8.49 -14.69
N ALA A 239 20.25 -8.30 -13.49
CA ALA A 239 19.47 -8.25 -12.25
C ALA A 239 18.54 -7.02 -12.20
N GLN A 240 19.01 -5.85 -12.64
CA GLN A 240 18.19 -4.65 -12.72
C GLN A 240 17.01 -4.83 -13.69
N LYS A 241 17.24 -5.47 -14.84
CA LYS A 241 16.18 -5.79 -15.81
C LYS A 241 15.14 -6.74 -15.20
N GLU A 242 15.55 -7.74 -14.43
CA GLU A 242 14.62 -8.64 -13.72
C GLU A 242 13.76 -7.87 -12.73
N LEU A 243 14.38 -7.00 -11.90
CA LEU A 243 13.71 -6.16 -10.93
C LEU A 243 12.72 -5.19 -11.60
N LEU A 244 13.12 -4.51 -12.66
CA LEU A 244 12.28 -3.56 -13.38
C LEU A 244 11.14 -4.25 -14.12
N ARG A 245 11.38 -5.41 -14.76
CA ARG A 245 10.35 -6.16 -15.48
C ARG A 245 9.19 -6.58 -14.57
N LEU A 246 9.48 -6.91 -13.33
CA LEU A 246 8.48 -7.25 -12.33
C LEU A 246 7.98 -6.00 -11.60
N GLY A 247 8.89 -5.09 -11.25
CA GLY A 247 8.61 -3.94 -10.42
C GLY A 247 7.79 -2.85 -11.08
N LEU A 248 8.09 -2.50 -12.35
CA LEU A 248 7.32 -1.46 -13.05
C LEU A 248 5.82 -1.77 -13.15
N PRO A 249 5.41 -3.00 -13.54
CA PRO A 249 3.99 -3.34 -13.51
C PRO A 249 3.40 -3.35 -12.08
N MET A 250 4.19 -3.74 -11.06
CA MET A 250 3.75 -3.69 -9.67
C MET A 250 3.53 -2.26 -9.19
N GLY A 251 4.48 -1.35 -9.48
CA GLY A 251 4.33 0.07 -9.21
C GLY A 251 3.13 0.68 -9.93
N GLY A 252 2.94 0.30 -11.21
CA GLY A 252 1.77 0.69 -12.01
C GLY A 252 0.44 0.24 -11.37
N SER A 253 0.38 -0.97 -10.83
CA SER A 253 -0.82 -1.47 -10.13
C SER A 253 -1.18 -0.59 -8.92
N TYR A 254 -0.20 -0.19 -8.11
CA TYR A 254 -0.43 0.71 -6.99
C TYR A 254 -0.88 2.11 -7.45
N LEU A 255 -0.29 2.62 -8.53
CA LEU A 255 -0.69 3.91 -9.09
C LEU A 255 -2.13 3.87 -9.63
N VAL A 256 -2.54 2.80 -10.28
CA VAL A 256 -3.92 2.62 -10.76
C VAL A 256 -4.91 2.72 -9.60
N GLU A 257 -4.63 2.05 -8.47
CA GLU A 257 -5.48 2.12 -7.27
C GLU A 257 -5.55 3.55 -6.71
N VAL A 258 -4.39 4.18 -6.49
CA VAL A 258 -4.34 5.56 -5.95
C VAL A 258 -5.04 6.55 -6.89
N CYS A 259 -4.75 6.49 -8.19
CA CYS A 259 -5.38 7.37 -9.18
C CYS A 259 -6.89 7.17 -9.25
N ALA A 260 -7.39 5.92 -9.20
CA ALA A 260 -8.82 5.66 -9.23
C ALA A 260 -9.56 6.35 -8.06
N PHE A 261 -9.03 6.26 -6.83
CA PHE A 261 -9.61 6.94 -5.67
C PHE A 261 -9.48 8.47 -5.76
N THR A 262 -8.35 8.99 -6.24
CA THR A 262 -8.14 10.43 -6.40
C THR A 262 -9.13 11.02 -7.42
N PHE A 263 -9.27 10.40 -8.59
CA PHE A 263 -10.23 10.86 -9.60
C PHE A 263 -11.68 10.71 -9.14
N MET A 264 -11.98 9.64 -8.39
CA MET A 264 -13.29 9.46 -7.77
C MET A 264 -13.62 10.62 -6.83
N ALA A 265 -12.69 11.03 -5.95
CA ALA A 265 -12.87 12.17 -5.06
C ALA A 265 -13.11 13.48 -5.82
N LEU A 266 -12.36 13.72 -6.91
CA LEU A 266 -12.54 14.91 -7.78
C LEU A 266 -13.92 14.95 -8.44
N LEU A 267 -14.45 13.80 -8.83
CA LEU A 267 -15.80 13.74 -9.41
C LEU A 267 -16.88 13.96 -8.36
N VAL A 268 -16.75 13.32 -7.20
CA VAL A 268 -17.70 13.43 -6.08
C VAL A 268 -17.75 14.86 -5.52
N ALA A 269 -16.63 15.59 -5.56
CA ALA A 269 -16.58 16.99 -5.13
C ALA A 269 -17.58 17.91 -5.88
N ARG A 270 -18.02 17.51 -7.08
CA ARG A 270 -19.06 18.24 -7.86
C ARG A 270 -20.45 18.22 -7.21
N GLU A 271 -20.72 17.28 -6.31
CA GLU A 271 -21.99 17.17 -5.58
C GLU A 271 -22.04 18.04 -4.30
N GLY A 272 -20.96 18.78 -4.01
CA GLY A 272 -20.89 19.73 -2.91
C GLY A 272 -20.13 19.25 -1.68
N THR A 273 -19.97 20.17 -0.72
CA THR A 273 -19.08 20.01 0.44
C THR A 273 -19.51 18.90 1.40
N PHE A 274 -20.79 18.70 1.60
CA PHE A 274 -21.28 17.64 2.49
C PHE A 274 -21.07 16.25 1.90
N VAL A 275 -21.27 16.13 0.58
CA VAL A 275 -21.11 14.86 -0.14
C VAL A 275 -19.64 14.46 -0.19
N ILE A 276 -18.73 15.40 -0.51
CA ILE A 276 -17.29 15.10 -0.47
C ILE A 276 -16.81 14.79 0.95
N GLY A 277 -17.38 15.43 1.98
CA GLY A 277 -17.11 15.11 3.38
C GLY A 277 -17.47 13.67 3.73
N GLY A 278 -18.66 13.22 3.37
CA GLY A 278 -19.11 11.84 3.57
C GLY A 278 -18.28 10.83 2.77
N HIS A 279 -17.94 11.15 1.52
CA HIS A 279 -17.03 10.36 0.70
C HIS A 279 -15.63 10.23 1.33
N GLN A 280 -15.10 11.31 1.92
CA GLN A 280 -13.79 11.31 2.55
C GLN A 280 -13.75 10.37 3.77
N ILE A 281 -14.81 10.35 4.58
CA ILE A 281 -14.94 9.39 5.70
C ILE A 281 -14.90 7.96 5.17
N MET A 282 -15.70 7.66 4.14
CA MET A 282 -15.73 6.34 3.52
C MET A 282 -14.37 5.93 2.96
N SER A 283 -13.68 6.84 2.24
CA SER A 283 -12.37 6.60 1.63
C SER A 283 -11.28 6.36 2.68
N ASN A 284 -11.25 7.15 3.76
CA ASN A 284 -10.31 6.96 4.86
C ASN A 284 -10.50 5.60 5.52
N LEU A 285 -11.74 5.21 5.75
CA LEU A 285 -12.06 3.93 6.36
C LEU A 285 -11.69 2.76 5.44
N ALA A 286 -11.97 2.87 4.14
CA ALA A 286 -11.55 1.89 3.14
C ALA A 286 -10.02 1.73 3.11
N ALA A 287 -9.26 2.84 3.12
CA ALA A 287 -7.80 2.81 3.15
C ALA A 287 -7.24 2.16 4.44
N LEU A 288 -7.84 2.46 5.60
CA LEU A 288 -7.44 1.85 6.87
C LEU A 288 -7.68 0.33 6.86
N CYS A 289 -8.83 -0.10 6.36
CA CYS A 289 -9.21 -1.51 6.28
C CYS A 289 -8.35 -2.27 5.24
N TYR A 290 -7.95 -1.62 4.14
CA TYR A 290 -7.07 -2.18 3.11
C TYR A 290 -5.73 -2.68 3.64
N MET A 291 -5.22 -2.11 4.73
CA MET A 291 -3.94 -2.54 5.31
C MET A 291 -3.95 -4.00 5.75
N MET A 292 -5.10 -4.53 6.16
CA MET A 292 -5.22 -5.92 6.59
C MET A 292 -5.08 -6.91 5.42
N PRO A 293 -5.86 -6.85 4.32
CA PRO A 293 -5.67 -7.74 3.18
C PRO A 293 -4.30 -7.55 2.51
N MET A 294 -3.74 -6.34 2.51
CA MET A 294 -2.40 -6.08 2.03
C MET A 294 -1.35 -6.82 2.86
N ALA A 295 -1.42 -6.78 4.20
CA ALA A 295 -0.49 -7.49 5.07
C ALA A 295 -0.58 -9.01 4.89
N ILE A 296 -1.79 -9.55 4.74
CA ILE A 296 -2.04 -10.98 4.47
C ILE A 296 -1.51 -11.34 3.07
N GLY A 297 -1.75 -10.50 2.08
CA GLY A 297 -1.25 -10.69 0.70
C GLY A 297 0.27 -10.75 0.64
N VAL A 298 0.95 -9.80 1.29
CA VAL A 298 2.41 -9.75 1.39
C VAL A 298 2.97 -11.02 2.05
N ALA A 299 2.39 -11.43 3.19
CA ALA A 299 2.81 -12.63 3.92
C ALA A 299 2.60 -13.90 3.09
N SER A 300 1.43 -14.01 2.45
CA SER A 300 1.06 -15.14 1.59
C SER A 300 1.97 -15.23 0.36
N ALA A 301 2.25 -14.09 -0.28
CA ALA A 301 3.16 -14.03 -1.42
C ALA A 301 4.59 -14.46 -1.06
N ALA A 302 5.11 -13.99 0.07
CA ALA A 302 6.45 -14.36 0.52
C ALA A 302 6.57 -15.85 0.79
N LEU A 303 5.63 -16.45 1.54
CA LEU A 303 5.63 -17.89 1.84
C LEU A 303 5.39 -18.75 0.59
N THR A 304 4.50 -18.31 -0.30
CA THR A 304 4.25 -18.98 -1.59
C THR A 304 5.51 -18.93 -2.46
N ALA A 305 6.18 -17.78 -2.55
CA ALA A 305 7.42 -17.63 -3.32
C ALA A 305 8.57 -18.49 -2.73
N GLN A 306 8.66 -18.63 -1.41
CA GLN A 306 9.60 -19.55 -0.78
C GLN A 306 9.34 -21.01 -1.20
N ALA A 307 8.08 -21.44 -1.19
CA ALA A 307 7.70 -22.78 -1.63
C ALA A 307 7.99 -23.02 -3.12
N ILE A 308 7.77 -22.02 -3.97
CA ILE A 308 8.14 -22.06 -5.40
C ILE A 308 9.66 -22.20 -5.54
N GLY A 309 10.43 -21.39 -4.83
CA GLY A 309 11.90 -21.46 -4.84
C GLY A 309 12.44 -22.81 -4.38
N ALA A 310 11.78 -23.46 -3.44
CA ALA A 310 12.10 -24.81 -2.97
C ALA A 310 11.65 -25.93 -3.93
N GLY A 311 11.04 -25.59 -5.08
CA GLY A 311 10.50 -26.58 -6.04
C GLY A 311 9.22 -27.28 -5.56
N GLN A 312 8.61 -26.82 -4.46
CA GLN A 312 7.45 -27.46 -3.82
C GLN A 312 6.14 -26.84 -4.31
N MET A 313 5.78 -27.04 -5.56
CA MET A 313 4.61 -26.38 -6.19
C MET A 313 3.28 -26.72 -5.54
N THR A 314 3.12 -27.94 -5.01
CA THR A 314 1.91 -28.33 -4.25
C THR A 314 1.80 -27.54 -2.95
N LEU A 315 2.91 -27.33 -2.25
CA LEU A 315 2.96 -26.49 -1.05
C LEU A 315 2.68 -25.02 -1.40
N ALA A 316 3.25 -24.51 -2.49
CA ALA A 316 3.01 -23.16 -2.97
C ALA A 316 1.50 -22.91 -3.20
N TYR A 317 0.81 -23.83 -3.89
CA TYR A 317 -0.63 -23.76 -4.09
C TYR A 317 -1.43 -23.79 -2.79
N ARG A 318 -1.10 -24.73 -1.88
CA ARG A 318 -1.78 -24.84 -0.57
C ARG A 318 -1.56 -23.58 0.28
N THR A 319 -0.36 -23.03 0.25
CA THR A 319 -0.04 -21.77 0.96
C THR A 319 -0.83 -20.59 0.37
N GLY A 320 -0.95 -20.51 -0.95
CA GLY A 320 -1.77 -19.50 -1.60
C GLY A 320 -3.25 -19.62 -1.25
N LEU A 321 -3.81 -20.85 -1.26
CA LEU A 321 -5.19 -21.07 -0.80
C LEU A 321 -5.39 -20.69 0.68
N ALA A 322 -4.42 -21.02 1.53
CA ALA A 322 -4.46 -20.61 2.93
C ALA A 322 -4.45 -19.07 3.07
N GLY A 323 -3.68 -18.37 2.22
CA GLY A 323 -3.68 -16.91 2.15
C GLY A 323 -5.03 -16.32 1.79
N LEU A 324 -5.67 -16.87 0.77
CA LEU A 324 -7.03 -16.48 0.37
C LEU A 324 -8.05 -16.74 1.49
N THR A 325 -7.94 -17.89 2.17
CA THR A 325 -8.82 -18.21 3.30
C THR A 325 -8.65 -17.24 4.46
N VAL A 326 -7.40 -16.93 4.85
CA VAL A 326 -7.12 -15.94 5.92
C VAL A 326 -7.59 -14.55 5.49
N GLY A 327 -7.34 -14.16 4.24
CA GLY A 327 -7.77 -12.88 3.68
C GLY A 327 -9.30 -12.71 3.71
N LEU A 328 -10.02 -13.73 3.27
CA LEU A 328 -11.49 -13.72 3.26
C LEU A 328 -12.05 -13.72 4.70
N ALA A 329 -11.53 -14.58 5.57
CA ALA A 329 -11.97 -14.64 6.97
C ALA A 329 -11.69 -13.30 7.70
N GLY A 330 -10.52 -12.70 7.48
CA GLY A 330 -10.20 -11.39 8.00
C GLY A 330 -11.13 -10.30 7.46
N ALA A 331 -11.42 -10.33 6.15
CA ALA A 331 -12.32 -9.36 5.52
C ALA A 331 -13.76 -9.49 6.05
N VAL A 332 -14.25 -10.70 6.25
CA VAL A 332 -15.57 -10.94 6.88
C VAL A 332 -15.61 -10.39 8.30
N LEU A 333 -14.55 -10.64 9.09
CA LEU A 333 -14.46 -10.12 10.45
C LEU A 333 -14.43 -8.58 10.47
N THR A 334 -13.61 -7.97 9.62
CA THR A 334 -13.54 -6.51 9.49
C THR A 334 -14.88 -5.95 9.00
N ALA A 335 -15.52 -6.56 8.02
CA ALA A 335 -16.83 -6.17 7.52
C ALA A 335 -17.90 -6.20 8.63
N LEU A 336 -17.87 -7.23 9.48
CA LEU A 336 -18.78 -7.33 10.62
C LEU A 336 -18.53 -6.22 11.65
N VAL A 337 -17.27 -5.94 11.97
CA VAL A 337 -16.88 -4.84 12.89
C VAL A 337 -17.33 -3.49 12.32
N LEU A 338 -17.13 -3.25 11.02
CA LEU A 338 -17.57 -2.02 10.36
C LEU A 338 -19.10 -1.88 10.36
N TRP A 339 -19.81 -2.99 10.12
CA TRP A 339 -21.26 -2.98 10.11
C TRP A 339 -21.85 -2.68 11.48
N THR A 340 -21.37 -3.37 12.52
CA THR A 340 -21.86 -3.19 13.90
C THR A 340 -21.37 -1.89 14.55
N GLY A 341 -20.14 -1.45 14.21
CA GLY A 341 -19.51 -0.24 14.75
C GLY A 341 -19.88 1.06 14.03
N ARG A 342 -20.71 1.00 12.98
CA ARG A 342 -21.02 2.16 12.13
C ARG A 342 -21.46 3.42 12.91
N PRO A 343 -22.37 3.36 13.91
CA PRO A 343 -22.76 4.54 14.66
C PRO A 343 -21.57 5.20 15.38
N LEU A 344 -20.76 4.40 16.06
CA LEU A 344 -19.58 4.86 16.78
C LEU A 344 -18.53 5.47 15.84
N ILE A 345 -18.36 4.88 14.65
CA ILE A 345 -17.44 5.39 13.61
C ILE A 345 -17.90 6.78 13.17
N LEU A 346 -19.18 6.97 12.87
CA LEU A 346 -19.74 8.26 12.44
C LEU A 346 -19.56 9.32 13.51
N GLU A 347 -19.88 9.02 14.75
CA GLU A 347 -19.71 9.92 15.89
C GLU A 347 -18.23 10.33 16.09
N ALA A 348 -17.30 9.39 15.88
CA ALA A 348 -15.87 9.66 16.00
C ALA A 348 -15.29 10.52 14.85
N TYR A 349 -15.93 10.53 13.67
CA TYR A 349 -15.41 11.24 12.49
C TYR A 349 -15.96 12.66 12.33
N THR A 350 -17.21 12.92 12.75
CA THR A 350 -17.82 14.23 12.48
C THR A 350 -18.99 14.55 13.41
N ASP A 351 -19.05 15.81 13.83
CA ASP A 351 -20.20 16.39 14.55
C ASP A 351 -21.23 17.02 13.58
N ASN A 352 -20.90 17.11 12.27
CA ASN A 352 -21.79 17.68 11.28
C ASN A 352 -22.83 16.64 10.82
N ALA A 353 -24.10 16.90 11.12
CA ALA A 353 -25.20 15.98 10.85
C ALA A 353 -25.40 15.68 9.34
N GLU A 354 -25.15 16.65 8.44
CA GLU A 354 -25.31 16.47 7.00
C GLU A 354 -24.19 15.57 6.42
N VAL A 355 -22.95 15.79 6.85
CA VAL A 355 -21.81 14.93 6.50
C VAL A 355 -22.02 13.52 7.04
N ALA A 356 -22.45 13.39 8.30
CA ALA A 356 -22.75 12.10 8.93
C ALA A 356 -23.86 11.34 8.19
N ALA A 357 -24.92 12.03 7.75
CA ALA A 357 -26.00 11.44 6.99
C ALA A 357 -25.50 10.85 5.65
N VAL A 358 -24.71 11.61 4.89
CA VAL A 358 -24.11 11.09 3.63
C VAL A 358 -23.18 9.92 3.91
N ALA A 359 -22.28 10.04 4.89
CA ALA A 359 -21.36 8.96 5.25
C ALA A 359 -22.12 7.70 5.67
N ALA A 360 -23.21 7.84 6.44
CA ALA A 360 -24.04 6.72 6.89
C ALA A 360 -24.66 5.92 5.72
N THR A 361 -25.07 6.60 4.65
CA THR A 361 -25.59 5.94 3.44
C THR A 361 -24.49 5.22 2.69
N LEU A 362 -23.31 5.88 2.46
CA LEU A 362 -22.19 5.29 1.74
C LEU A 362 -21.56 4.10 2.49
N LEU A 363 -21.48 4.17 3.82
CA LEU A 363 -20.94 3.09 4.65
C LEU A 363 -21.75 1.79 4.61
N GLN A 364 -22.96 1.79 4.03
CA GLN A 364 -23.74 0.56 3.88
C GLN A 364 -23.07 -0.44 2.93
N ILE A 365 -22.35 0.04 1.90
CA ILE A 365 -21.69 -0.82 0.92
C ILE A 365 -20.27 -1.24 1.34
N ILE A 366 -19.70 -0.64 2.41
CA ILE A 366 -18.31 -0.90 2.80
C ILE A 366 -18.02 -2.39 3.09
N PRO A 367 -18.94 -3.18 3.68
CA PRO A 367 -18.69 -4.60 3.90
C PRO A 367 -18.46 -5.35 2.58
N LEU A 368 -19.32 -5.11 1.59
CA LEU A 368 -19.22 -5.73 0.27
C LEU A 368 -17.97 -5.24 -0.47
N PHE A 369 -17.73 -3.92 -0.44
CA PHE A 369 -16.53 -3.30 -1.00
C PHE A 369 -15.26 -3.97 -0.44
N HIS A 370 -15.16 -4.08 0.89
CA HIS A 370 -13.99 -4.63 1.56
C HIS A 370 -13.75 -6.12 1.26
N LEU A 371 -14.80 -6.92 1.13
CA LEU A 371 -14.70 -8.33 0.72
C LEU A 371 -14.09 -8.45 -0.69
N CYS A 372 -14.59 -7.66 -1.64
CA CYS A 372 -14.10 -7.66 -3.02
C CYS A 372 -12.66 -7.16 -3.10
N ASP A 373 -12.36 -6.09 -2.37
CA ASP A 373 -11.03 -5.48 -2.28
C ASP A 373 -10.00 -6.46 -1.68
N ALA A 374 -10.35 -7.14 -0.60
CA ALA A 374 -9.50 -8.15 0.02
C ALA A 374 -9.16 -9.31 -0.94
N MET A 375 -10.15 -9.80 -1.68
CA MET A 375 -9.95 -10.87 -2.66
C MET A 375 -9.10 -10.41 -3.83
N GLN A 376 -9.33 -9.21 -4.36
CA GLN A 376 -8.53 -8.58 -5.40
C GLN A 376 -7.07 -8.43 -4.94
N CYS A 377 -6.87 -7.86 -3.75
CA CYS A 377 -5.56 -7.61 -3.16
C CYS A 377 -4.76 -8.90 -2.99
N VAL A 378 -5.29 -9.90 -2.27
CA VAL A 378 -4.56 -11.15 -1.99
C VAL A 378 -4.22 -11.91 -3.28
N ASN A 379 -5.15 -12.00 -4.26
CA ASN A 379 -4.87 -12.63 -5.55
C ASN A 379 -3.75 -11.90 -6.32
N SER A 380 -3.75 -10.57 -6.31
CA SER A 380 -2.70 -9.76 -6.94
C SER A 380 -1.32 -10.08 -6.34
N TYR A 381 -1.22 -10.14 -4.99
CA TYR A 381 0.02 -10.51 -4.32
C TYR A 381 0.46 -11.95 -4.60
N LEU A 382 -0.46 -12.89 -4.65
CA LEU A 382 -0.15 -14.29 -4.99
C LEU A 382 0.41 -14.41 -6.41
N LEU A 383 -0.14 -13.70 -7.39
CA LEU A 383 0.40 -13.67 -8.75
C LEU A 383 1.83 -13.11 -8.81
N ARG A 384 2.13 -12.11 -7.98
CA ARG A 384 3.50 -11.58 -7.82
C ARG A 384 4.47 -12.65 -7.31
N ALA A 385 4.03 -13.58 -6.45
CA ALA A 385 4.84 -14.71 -5.99
C ALA A 385 5.28 -15.62 -7.15
N TYR A 386 4.47 -15.75 -8.20
CA TYR A 386 4.79 -16.44 -9.45
C TYR A 386 5.51 -15.56 -10.47
N LYS A 387 5.94 -14.36 -10.09
CA LYS A 387 6.57 -13.35 -10.98
C LYS A 387 5.67 -12.90 -12.13
N VAL A 388 4.37 -12.93 -11.94
CA VAL A 388 3.36 -12.45 -12.89
C VAL A 388 2.82 -11.11 -12.42
N ALA A 389 3.12 -10.02 -13.14
CA ALA A 389 2.70 -8.68 -12.75
C ALA A 389 2.03 -7.88 -13.88
N VAL A 390 2.40 -8.11 -15.14
CA VAL A 390 1.85 -7.35 -16.28
C VAL A 390 0.36 -7.65 -16.47
N VAL A 391 -0.03 -8.94 -16.47
CA VAL A 391 -1.43 -9.33 -16.64
C VAL A 391 -2.32 -8.81 -15.52
N PRO A 392 -1.93 -8.92 -14.23
CA PRO A 392 -2.65 -8.28 -13.13
C PRO A 392 -2.81 -6.76 -13.33
N LEU A 393 -1.77 -6.05 -13.73
CA LEU A 393 -1.86 -4.61 -14.01
C LEU A 393 -2.92 -4.31 -15.07
N LEU A 394 -2.91 -5.01 -16.20
CA LEU A 394 -3.89 -4.80 -17.28
C LEU A 394 -5.31 -5.10 -16.82
N MET A 395 -5.50 -6.19 -16.05
CA MET A 395 -6.81 -6.52 -15.46
C MET A 395 -7.29 -5.42 -14.51
N GLN A 396 -6.42 -4.87 -13.68
CA GLN A 396 -6.75 -3.77 -12.76
C GLN A 396 -7.05 -2.46 -13.50
N VAL A 397 -6.29 -2.12 -14.54
CA VAL A 397 -6.58 -0.93 -15.37
C VAL A 397 -7.97 -1.02 -15.96
N VAL A 398 -8.36 -2.17 -16.53
CA VAL A 398 -9.70 -2.35 -17.08
C VAL A 398 -10.76 -2.36 -15.98
N ALA A 399 -10.55 -3.13 -14.92
CA ALA A 399 -11.56 -3.32 -13.88
C ALA A 399 -11.76 -2.06 -13.01
N LEU A 400 -10.69 -1.44 -12.54
CA LEU A 400 -10.79 -0.26 -11.67
C LEU A 400 -10.89 1.04 -12.48
N GLY A 401 -10.12 1.16 -13.58
CA GLY A 401 -10.10 2.36 -14.40
C GLY A 401 -11.32 2.47 -15.31
N VAL A 402 -11.56 1.46 -16.17
CA VAL A 402 -12.64 1.55 -17.16
C VAL A 402 -13.99 1.23 -16.52
N ILE A 403 -14.12 0.10 -15.82
CA ILE A 403 -15.41 -0.34 -15.26
C ILE A 403 -15.74 0.48 -13.99
N GLY A 404 -14.83 0.54 -13.02
CA GLY A 404 -15.06 1.24 -11.76
C GLY A 404 -15.21 2.74 -11.95
N LEU A 405 -14.13 3.41 -12.31
CA LEU A 405 -14.08 4.87 -12.44
C LEU A 405 -14.85 5.37 -13.67
N GLY A 406 -14.59 4.79 -14.84
CA GLY A 406 -15.25 5.20 -16.10
C GLY A 406 -16.74 4.89 -16.08
N GLY A 407 -17.13 3.69 -15.65
CA GLY A 407 -18.54 3.32 -15.47
C GLY A 407 -19.22 4.16 -14.39
N GLY A 408 -18.56 4.44 -13.28
CA GLY A 408 -19.04 5.33 -12.23
C GLY A 408 -19.30 6.76 -12.72
N TRP A 409 -18.36 7.31 -13.50
CA TRP A 409 -18.56 8.61 -14.14
C TRP A 409 -19.75 8.59 -15.13
N TRP A 410 -19.80 7.61 -16.03
CA TRP A 410 -20.82 7.49 -17.05
C TRP A 410 -22.24 7.38 -16.49
N LEU A 411 -22.41 6.59 -15.41
CA LEU A 411 -23.71 6.28 -14.80
C LEU A 411 -24.05 7.17 -13.60
N GLY A 412 -23.07 7.90 -13.01
CA GLY A 412 -23.30 8.79 -11.88
C GLY A 412 -23.31 10.26 -12.24
N PHE A 413 -22.47 10.68 -13.21
CA PHE A 413 -22.29 12.09 -13.59
C PHE A 413 -22.46 12.34 -15.09
N GLY A 414 -22.47 11.29 -15.91
CA GLY A 414 -22.49 11.37 -17.36
C GLY A 414 -23.90 11.26 -17.97
N PRO A 415 -23.98 10.98 -19.29
CA PRO A 415 -25.24 10.97 -20.04
C PRO A 415 -26.27 9.92 -19.59
N GLN A 416 -25.84 8.93 -18.80
CA GLN A 416 -26.70 7.84 -18.31
C GLN A 416 -26.88 7.94 -16.78
N ALA A 417 -26.67 9.11 -16.20
CA ALA A 417 -26.89 9.36 -14.78
C ALA A 417 -28.33 8.98 -14.39
N GLY A 418 -28.48 8.28 -13.26
CA GLY A 418 -29.75 7.79 -12.75
C GLY A 418 -30.21 6.42 -13.28
N ARG A 419 -29.56 5.85 -14.31
CA ARG A 419 -29.95 4.53 -14.85
C ARG A 419 -29.83 3.37 -13.82
N LEU A 420 -28.95 3.52 -12.84
CA LEU A 420 -28.77 2.56 -11.76
C LEU A 420 -29.48 2.94 -10.47
N ASP A 421 -30.38 3.95 -10.48
CA ASP A 421 -31.04 4.42 -9.26
C ASP A 421 -31.82 3.30 -8.54
N TRP A 422 -32.46 2.39 -9.26
CA TRP A 422 -33.13 1.25 -8.66
C TRP A 422 -32.18 0.36 -7.84
N LEU A 423 -30.95 0.12 -8.32
CA LEU A 423 -29.93 -0.66 -7.63
C LEU A 423 -29.27 0.15 -6.51
N ARG A 424 -29.01 1.43 -6.78
CA ARG A 424 -28.46 2.37 -5.79
C ARG A 424 -29.41 2.52 -4.60
N GLU A 425 -30.69 2.77 -4.84
CA GLU A 425 -31.70 2.89 -3.76
C GLU A 425 -31.89 1.57 -2.99
N TRP A 426 -31.71 0.45 -3.64
CA TRP A 426 -31.78 -0.84 -2.96
C TRP A 426 -30.56 -1.14 -2.07
N LEU A 427 -29.32 -0.80 -2.52
CA LEU A 427 -28.09 -1.07 -1.78
C LEU A 427 -27.64 0.09 -0.89
N LEU A 428 -27.94 1.32 -1.28
CA LEU A 428 -27.51 2.57 -0.67
C LEU A 428 -28.69 3.56 -0.59
N PRO A 429 -29.78 3.22 0.12
CA PRO A 429 -30.98 4.06 0.17
C PRO A 429 -30.64 5.47 0.69
N GLY A 430 -31.10 6.50 -0.05
CA GLY A 430 -30.89 7.90 0.26
C GLY A 430 -29.47 8.43 -0.03
N SER A 431 -28.61 7.66 -0.70
CA SER A 431 -27.27 8.14 -1.08
C SER A 431 -27.34 9.15 -2.25
N PRO A 432 -26.41 10.11 -2.33
CA PRO A 432 -26.26 10.97 -3.49
C PRO A 432 -26.09 10.17 -4.79
N VAL A 433 -26.63 10.67 -5.90
CA VAL A 433 -26.64 9.93 -7.18
C VAL A 433 -25.23 9.65 -7.68
N GLY A 434 -24.39 10.67 -7.72
CA GLY A 434 -23.03 10.57 -8.21
C GLY A 434 -22.14 9.73 -7.28
N ALA A 435 -22.03 10.12 -6.00
CA ALA A 435 -21.21 9.42 -5.02
C ALA A 435 -21.65 7.97 -4.80
N GLY A 436 -22.97 7.72 -4.65
CA GLY A 436 -23.50 6.37 -4.47
C GLY A 436 -23.20 5.48 -5.68
N THR A 437 -23.42 5.98 -6.90
CA THR A 437 -23.12 5.24 -8.13
C THR A 437 -21.62 4.99 -8.31
N MET A 438 -20.76 5.96 -7.95
CA MET A 438 -19.29 5.78 -7.98
C MET A 438 -18.86 4.62 -7.06
N TRP A 439 -19.38 4.56 -5.83
CA TRP A 439 -19.07 3.46 -4.91
C TRP A 439 -19.63 2.11 -5.36
N LEU A 440 -20.83 2.10 -5.95
CA LEU A 440 -21.38 0.88 -6.58
C LEU A 440 -20.47 0.38 -7.69
N MET A 441 -20.08 1.26 -8.60
CA MET A 441 -19.21 0.87 -9.73
C MET A 441 -17.78 0.53 -9.27
N ALA A 442 -17.30 1.11 -8.17
CA ALA A 442 -16.07 0.67 -7.53
C ALA A 442 -16.17 -0.79 -7.05
N VAL A 443 -17.29 -1.18 -6.43
CA VAL A 443 -17.54 -2.59 -6.06
C VAL A 443 -17.60 -3.50 -7.28
N VAL A 444 -18.27 -3.08 -8.36
CA VAL A 444 -18.32 -3.85 -9.61
C VAL A 444 -16.92 -4.03 -10.20
N GLY A 445 -16.13 -2.95 -10.23
CA GLY A 445 -14.75 -2.97 -10.69
C GLY A 445 -13.87 -3.91 -9.84
N LEU A 446 -13.93 -3.79 -8.50
CA LEU A 446 -13.19 -4.65 -7.58
C LEU A 446 -13.62 -6.11 -7.69
N SER A 447 -14.92 -6.39 -7.80
CA SER A 447 -15.45 -7.75 -8.01
C SER A 447 -14.92 -8.35 -9.31
N THR A 448 -14.96 -7.58 -10.41
CA THR A 448 -14.42 -7.99 -11.70
C THR A 448 -12.92 -8.27 -11.61
N SER A 449 -12.16 -7.37 -10.99
CA SER A 449 -10.73 -7.56 -10.75
C SER A 449 -10.46 -8.82 -9.92
N ALA A 450 -11.19 -9.01 -8.81
CA ALA A 450 -11.04 -10.17 -7.94
C ALA A 450 -11.28 -11.49 -8.68
N LEU A 451 -12.35 -11.57 -9.49
CA LEU A 451 -12.69 -12.75 -10.28
C LEU A 451 -11.65 -13.05 -11.36
N LEU A 452 -11.24 -12.04 -12.13
CA LEU A 452 -10.24 -12.19 -13.18
C LEU A 452 -8.88 -12.61 -12.62
N LEU A 453 -8.41 -11.95 -11.56
CA LEU A 453 -7.16 -12.28 -10.89
C LEU A 453 -7.19 -13.66 -10.25
N HIS A 454 -8.32 -14.05 -9.64
CA HIS A 454 -8.50 -15.38 -9.07
C HIS A 454 -8.46 -16.47 -10.14
N ALA A 455 -9.20 -16.30 -11.24
CA ALA A 455 -9.18 -17.24 -12.36
C ALA A 455 -7.77 -17.39 -12.95
N TRP A 456 -7.05 -16.27 -13.13
CA TRP A 456 -5.68 -16.27 -13.61
C TRP A 456 -4.71 -16.93 -12.63
N TYR A 457 -4.84 -16.65 -11.33
CA TYR A 457 -4.07 -17.32 -10.28
C TYR A 457 -4.27 -18.84 -10.31
N GLN A 458 -5.52 -19.31 -10.38
CA GLN A 458 -5.83 -20.74 -10.46
C GLN A 458 -5.21 -21.39 -11.69
N ARG A 459 -5.25 -20.71 -12.84
CA ARG A 459 -4.62 -21.19 -14.07
C ARG A 459 -3.10 -21.35 -13.89
N ILE A 460 -2.41 -20.32 -13.43
CA ILE A 460 -0.94 -20.33 -13.23
C ILE A 460 -0.56 -21.39 -12.17
N ALA A 461 -1.23 -21.43 -11.05
CA ALA A 461 -0.89 -22.33 -9.95
C ALA A 461 -1.16 -23.82 -10.29
N ARG A 462 -2.16 -24.10 -11.13
CA ARG A 462 -2.44 -25.48 -11.61
C ARG A 462 -1.39 -25.93 -12.63
N HIS A 463 -1.02 -25.10 -13.60
CA HIS A 463 0.03 -25.44 -14.58
C HIS A 463 1.38 -25.66 -13.91
N GLY A 464 1.76 -24.85 -12.95
CA GLY A 464 2.98 -25.03 -12.17
C GLY A 464 3.04 -26.38 -11.43
N ARG A 465 1.90 -26.89 -10.94
CA ARG A 465 1.83 -28.22 -10.31
C ARG A 465 2.04 -29.36 -11.30
N VAL A 466 1.43 -29.28 -12.46
CA VAL A 466 1.58 -30.31 -13.50
C VAL A 466 3.01 -30.39 -14.00
N ALA A 467 3.65 -29.25 -14.28
CA ALA A 467 5.06 -29.19 -14.69
C ALA A 467 6.01 -29.70 -13.59
N GLY A 468 5.73 -29.42 -12.31
CA GLY A 468 6.53 -29.90 -11.17
C GLY A 468 6.37 -31.38 -10.86
N SER A 469 5.26 -32.03 -11.29
CA SER A 469 5.04 -33.47 -11.12
C SER A 469 5.72 -34.32 -12.19
N SER A 470 6.14 -33.72 -13.30
CA SER A 470 6.79 -34.40 -14.44
C SER A 470 8.32 -34.44 -14.38
N VAL A 471 8.94 -33.83 -13.34
CA VAL A 471 10.38 -33.96 -13.11
C VAL A 471 10.62 -35.23 -12.28
N PRO A 472 11.34 -36.24 -12.80
CA PRO A 472 11.74 -37.42 -12.02
C PRO A 472 12.60 -36.97 -10.82
N ARG A 473 12.40 -37.61 -9.68
CA ARG A 473 13.17 -37.38 -8.45
C ARG A 473 14.61 -37.89 -8.58
#